data_625d5c46d0c0c8b73c482e1f6b3ed9e0
#
_entry.id   625d5c46d0c0c8b73c482e1f6b3ed9e0
#
_cell.length_a   1.000
_cell.length_b   1.000
_cell.length_c   1.000
_cell.angle_alpha   90.00
_cell.angle_beta   90.00
_cell.angle_gamma   90.00
#
_symmetry.space_group_name_H-M   'P 1'
#
loop_
_entity.id
_entity.type
_entity.pdbx_description
1 polymer ?
#
loop_
_entity_poly.entity_id
_entity_poly.type
_entity_poly.pdbx_seq_one_letter_code
_entity_poly.pdbx_strand_id
1 'polypeptide(L)'
;MDFLNQIDVTLFEILVGNHQSWSILVLFSIFCAKFLIYVIPLHFCVLWFCGGERERCVVLSICMSICIALFIGYLISLFYFHPRPFVVGLTTPLIKHRATSSFPSNHALTIASYTASFYFYRYKVTFRFAVVFLCLICWARIFVGVHYPFDILAGIILGSFISLSVVQFIAPYFPKFLYQIPPLKYNFKRDIRSK
;
A
#
# COMPACT_ATOMS: atom_id res chain seq x y z
N MET A 1 21.34 6.88 20.73
CA MET A 1 20.44 6.29 19.71
C MET A 1 19.94 4.97 20.25
N ASP A 2 18.64 4.75 20.23
CA ASP A 2 18.09 3.49 20.68
C ASP A 2 18.51 2.35 19.75
N PHE A 3 18.69 1.13 20.30
CA PHE A 3 19.14 -0.05 19.58
C PHE A 3 18.35 -0.30 18.28
N LEU A 4 17.03 -0.12 18.32
CA LEU A 4 16.16 -0.29 17.15
C LEU A 4 16.47 0.74 16.05
N ASN A 5 16.76 1.99 16.41
CA ASN A 5 17.12 3.01 15.43
C ASN A 5 18.47 2.74 14.75
N GLN A 6 19.43 2.16 15.49
CA GLN A 6 20.71 1.75 14.91
C GLN A 6 20.52 0.63 13.87
N ILE A 7 19.67 -0.37 14.19
CA ILE A 7 19.34 -1.45 13.23
C ILE A 7 18.70 -0.87 11.98
N ASP A 8 17.72 0.02 12.13
CA ASP A 8 16.98 0.60 10.99
C ASP A 8 17.90 1.41 10.07
N VAL A 9 18.80 2.22 10.66
CA VAL A 9 19.80 2.97 9.90
C VAL A 9 20.78 2.01 9.20
N THR A 10 21.29 0.99 9.88
CA THR A 10 22.22 0.03 9.28
C THR A 10 21.56 -0.72 8.11
N LEU A 11 20.32 -1.16 8.26
CA LEU A 11 19.57 -1.81 7.18
C LEU A 11 19.32 -0.84 6.02
N PHE A 12 19.03 0.43 6.32
CA PHE A 12 18.86 1.45 5.30
C PHE A 12 20.15 1.64 4.50
N GLU A 13 21.30 1.78 5.15
CA GLU A 13 22.60 1.98 4.50
C GLU A 13 22.98 0.83 3.55
N ILE A 14 22.60 -0.39 3.88
CA ILE A 14 22.80 -1.58 3.01
C ILE A 14 21.89 -1.55 1.78
N LEU A 15 20.67 -1.01 1.91
CA LEU A 15 19.62 -1.09 0.88
C LEU A 15 19.51 0.15 0.01
N VAL A 16 20.04 1.31 0.46
CA VAL A 16 19.91 2.56 -0.26
C VAL A 16 20.79 2.56 -1.51
N GLY A 17 20.23 3.01 -2.62
CA GLY A 17 20.97 3.31 -3.84
C GLY A 17 21.59 4.70 -3.81
N ASN A 18 22.60 4.91 -4.64
CA ASN A 18 23.24 6.20 -4.86
C ASN A 18 23.35 6.51 -6.36
N HIS A 19 23.80 7.73 -6.70
CA HIS A 19 23.97 8.14 -8.10
C HIS A 19 25.09 7.38 -8.85
N GLN A 20 25.93 6.63 -8.13
CA GLN A 20 26.97 5.77 -8.70
C GLN A 20 26.47 4.33 -8.94
N SER A 21 25.26 3.99 -8.46
CA SER A 21 24.60 2.71 -8.73
C SER A 21 24.37 2.56 -10.24
N TRP A 22 24.21 1.31 -10.71
CA TRP A 22 23.96 1.03 -12.12
C TRP A 22 22.76 1.83 -12.63
N SER A 23 22.93 2.59 -13.70
CA SER A 23 21.92 3.51 -14.25
C SER A 23 20.57 2.83 -14.51
N ILE A 24 20.57 1.58 -14.99
CA ILE A 24 19.35 0.79 -15.21
C ILE A 24 18.63 0.53 -13.89
N LEU A 25 19.35 0.17 -12.82
CA LEU A 25 18.77 -0.11 -11.52
C LEU A 25 18.18 1.16 -10.90
N VAL A 26 18.86 2.30 -11.04
CA VAL A 26 18.36 3.61 -10.60
C VAL A 26 17.07 3.98 -11.35
N LEU A 27 17.05 3.88 -12.67
CA LEU A 27 15.85 4.17 -13.48
C LEU A 27 14.69 3.24 -13.11
N PHE A 28 14.94 1.95 -12.95
CA PHE A 28 13.95 0.98 -12.55
C PHE A 28 13.39 1.28 -11.15
N SER A 29 14.25 1.61 -10.18
CA SER A 29 13.83 1.97 -8.83
C SER A 29 12.97 3.25 -8.81
N ILE A 30 13.35 4.26 -9.59
CA ILE A 30 12.57 5.50 -9.74
C ILE A 30 11.20 5.18 -10.36
N PHE A 31 11.15 4.33 -11.39
CA PHE A 31 9.89 3.89 -11.99
C PHE A 31 9.00 3.18 -10.95
N CYS A 32 9.54 2.21 -10.22
CA CYS A 32 8.80 1.50 -9.17
C CYS A 32 8.32 2.43 -8.05
N ALA A 33 9.17 3.38 -7.62
CA ALA A 33 8.85 4.30 -6.53
C ALA A 33 7.79 5.34 -6.88
N LYS A 34 7.68 5.75 -8.17
CA LYS A 34 6.78 6.81 -8.61
C LYS A 34 5.53 6.31 -9.33
N PHE A 35 5.68 5.33 -10.19
CA PHE A 35 4.64 4.98 -11.17
C PHE A 35 3.94 3.67 -10.87
N LEU A 36 4.60 2.71 -10.23
CA LEU A 36 4.02 1.38 -10.04
C LEU A 36 2.78 1.39 -9.14
N ILE A 37 2.64 2.39 -8.26
CA ILE A 37 1.46 2.54 -7.41
C ILE A 37 0.18 2.81 -8.23
N TYR A 38 0.28 3.36 -9.43
CA TYR A 38 -0.86 3.65 -10.31
C TYR A 38 -1.51 2.39 -10.89
N VAL A 39 -0.90 1.22 -10.73
CA VAL A 39 -1.58 -0.06 -11.04
C VAL A 39 -2.87 -0.22 -10.23
N ILE A 40 -2.95 0.35 -9.03
CA ILE A 40 -4.12 0.26 -8.15
C ILE A 40 -5.36 0.93 -8.79
N PRO A 41 -5.36 2.24 -9.09
CA PRO A 41 -6.53 2.86 -9.71
C PRO A 41 -6.85 2.28 -11.09
N LEU A 42 -5.85 1.86 -11.89
CA LEU A 42 -6.08 1.19 -13.15
C LEU A 42 -6.84 -0.13 -12.96
N HIS A 43 -6.40 -0.96 -12.01
CA HIS A 43 -7.09 -2.22 -11.68
C HIS A 43 -8.49 -1.98 -11.09
N PHE A 44 -8.68 -0.91 -10.32
CA PHE A 44 -10.02 -0.52 -9.85
C PHE A 44 -10.97 -0.22 -11.00
N CYS A 45 -10.52 0.49 -12.04
CA CYS A 45 -11.32 0.71 -13.24
C CYS A 45 -11.71 -0.63 -13.89
N VAL A 46 -10.77 -1.56 -14.07
CA VAL A 46 -11.06 -2.88 -14.64
C VAL A 46 -12.09 -3.64 -13.80
N LEU A 47 -11.88 -3.74 -12.49
CA LEU A 47 -12.80 -4.46 -11.60
C LEU A 47 -14.20 -3.81 -11.54
N TRP A 48 -14.26 -2.48 -11.61
CA TRP A 48 -15.52 -1.73 -11.52
C TRP A 48 -16.36 -1.86 -12.78
N PHE A 49 -15.74 -1.71 -13.96
CA PHE A 49 -16.45 -1.68 -15.24
C PHE A 49 -16.60 -3.05 -15.90
N CYS A 50 -15.62 -3.94 -15.74
CA CYS A 50 -15.62 -5.27 -16.34
C CYS A 50 -16.05 -6.39 -15.36
N GLY A 51 -16.02 -6.10 -14.04
CA GLY A 51 -16.41 -7.06 -13.01
C GLY A 51 -17.90 -7.01 -12.68
N GLY A 52 -18.32 -7.98 -11.89
CA GLY A 52 -19.67 -8.04 -11.31
C GLY A 52 -19.74 -7.24 -10.00
N GLU A 53 -20.78 -7.49 -9.23
CA GLU A 53 -21.01 -6.77 -7.97
C GLU A 53 -20.06 -7.21 -6.86
N ARG A 54 -19.61 -8.45 -6.92
CA ARG A 54 -18.57 -8.94 -6.00
C ARG A 54 -17.29 -8.12 -6.17
N GLU A 55 -16.86 -7.88 -7.42
CA GLU A 55 -15.69 -7.09 -7.74
C GLU A 55 -15.84 -5.62 -7.32
N ARG A 56 -17.04 -5.06 -7.47
CA ARG A 56 -17.36 -3.70 -6.98
C ARG A 56 -17.31 -3.60 -5.46
N CYS A 57 -17.85 -4.61 -4.74
CA CYS A 57 -17.68 -4.68 -3.28
C CYS A 57 -16.22 -4.76 -2.86
N VAL A 58 -15.40 -5.53 -3.59
CA VAL A 58 -13.95 -5.62 -3.37
C VAL A 58 -13.30 -4.26 -3.55
N VAL A 59 -13.60 -3.54 -4.64
CA VAL A 59 -13.07 -2.18 -4.89
C VAL A 59 -13.44 -1.23 -3.76
N LEU A 60 -14.72 -1.21 -3.33
CA LEU A 60 -15.17 -0.36 -2.21
C LEU A 60 -14.44 -0.69 -0.92
N SER A 61 -14.25 -1.98 -0.62
CA SER A 61 -13.51 -2.42 0.56
C SER A 61 -12.06 -1.97 0.52
N ILE A 62 -11.40 -2.09 -0.63
CA ILE A 62 -10.00 -1.66 -0.79
C ILE A 62 -9.91 -0.13 -0.66
N CYS A 63 -10.79 0.62 -1.31
CA CYS A 63 -10.83 2.08 -1.18
C CYS A 63 -11.01 2.51 0.27
N MET A 64 -11.96 1.90 0.99
CA MET A 64 -12.19 2.18 2.40
C MET A 64 -10.96 1.84 3.26
N SER A 65 -10.34 0.68 3.03
CA SER A 65 -9.12 0.27 3.74
C SER A 65 -7.98 1.26 3.52
N ILE A 66 -7.75 1.69 2.27
CA ILE A 66 -6.70 2.67 1.94
C ILE A 66 -7.01 4.01 2.59
N CYS A 67 -8.24 4.51 2.52
CA CYS A 67 -8.62 5.78 3.14
C CYS A 67 -8.39 5.76 4.65
N ILE A 68 -8.84 4.70 5.34
CA ILE A 68 -8.65 4.54 6.79
C ILE A 68 -7.15 4.42 7.12
N ALA A 69 -6.40 3.62 6.36
CA ALA A 69 -4.96 3.43 6.57
C ALA A 69 -4.18 4.74 6.42
N LEU A 70 -4.45 5.51 5.38
CA LEU A 70 -3.81 6.81 5.16
C LEU A 70 -4.22 7.83 6.22
N PHE A 71 -5.49 7.82 6.65
CA PHE A 71 -5.97 8.70 7.72
C PHE A 71 -5.28 8.38 9.06
N ILE A 72 -5.19 7.10 9.44
CA ILE A 72 -4.49 6.68 10.66
C ILE A 72 -2.98 6.97 10.52
N GLY A 73 -2.38 6.70 9.37
CA GLY A 73 -0.97 7.05 9.10
C GLY A 73 -0.70 8.55 9.23
N TYR A 74 -1.62 9.39 8.75
CA TYR A 74 -1.56 10.83 8.94
C TYR A 74 -1.65 11.23 10.42
N LEU A 75 -2.59 10.66 11.17
CA LEU A 75 -2.68 10.92 12.62
C LEU A 75 -1.39 10.51 13.34
N ILE A 76 -0.84 9.33 13.05
CA ILE A 76 0.44 8.90 13.63
C ILE A 76 1.54 9.93 13.32
N SER A 77 1.62 10.44 12.09
CA SER A 77 2.63 11.41 11.68
C SER A 77 2.52 12.78 12.39
N LEU A 78 1.34 13.12 12.91
CA LEU A 78 1.13 14.34 13.71
C LEU A 78 1.69 14.20 15.14
N PHE A 79 1.58 12.99 15.73
CA PHE A 79 2.03 12.73 17.11
C PHE A 79 3.47 12.21 17.18
N TYR A 80 3.95 11.58 16.10
CA TYR A 80 5.29 11.01 15.99
C TYR A 80 5.97 11.47 14.70
N PHE A 81 6.73 12.56 14.80
CA PHE A 81 7.52 13.06 13.68
C PHE A 81 8.83 12.28 13.57
N HIS A 82 8.98 11.49 12.51
CA HIS A 82 10.22 10.78 12.20
C HIS A 82 10.87 11.42 10.96
N PRO A 83 12.04 12.06 11.08
CA PRO A 83 12.69 12.74 9.95
C PRO A 83 13.14 11.70 8.91
N ARG A 84 13.02 12.05 7.64
CA ARG A 84 13.42 11.16 6.53
C ARG A 84 14.95 11.02 6.43
N PRO A 85 15.47 9.90 5.84
CA PRO A 85 16.90 9.68 5.69
C PRO A 85 17.65 10.85 5.06
N PHE A 86 17.09 11.46 4.02
CA PHE A 86 17.70 12.60 3.33
C PHE A 86 17.63 13.92 4.14
N VAL A 87 16.69 14.04 5.07
CA VAL A 87 16.58 15.25 5.93
C VAL A 87 17.68 15.26 6.98
N VAL A 88 18.06 14.10 7.48
CA VAL A 88 19.16 13.94 8.45
C VAL A 88 20.53 13.76 7.80
N GLY A 89 20.63 13.89 6.47
CA GLY A 89 21.90 13.85 5.74
C GLY A 89 22.49 12.45 5.50
N LEU A 90 21.73 11.37 5.72
CA LEU A 90 22.22 10.00 5.49
C LEU A 90 22.38 9.67 4.00
N THR A 91 21.63 10.34 3.13
CA THR A 91 21.70 10.11 1.69
C THR A 91 21.22 11.32 0.88
N THR A 92 21.62 11.39 -0.40
CA THR A 92 20.99 12.27 -1.38
C THR A 92 19.89 11.48 -2.10
N PRO A 93 18.59 11.86 -1.98
CA PRO A 93 17.51 11.07 -2.53
C PRO A 93 17.54 11.09 -4.06
N LEU A 94 17.26 9.93 -4.69
CA LEU A 94 17.19 9.81 -6.15
C LEU A 94 15.93 10.46 -6.76
N ILE A 95 14.97 10.86 -5.93
CA ILE A 95 13.73 11.54 -6.33
C ILE A 95 13.47 12.74 -5.41
N LYS A 96 12.88 13.81 -5.97
CA LYS A 96 12.40 14.93 -5.14
C LYS A 96 11.27 14.45 -4.23
N HIS A 97 11.38 14.75 -2.94
CA HIS A 97 10.39 14.44 -1.93
C HIS A 97 10.28 15.57 -0.90
N ARG A 98 9.09 15.75 -0.31
CA ARG A 98 8.88 16.74 0.76
C ARG A 98 9.51 16.26 2.08
N ALA A 99 10.01 17.20 2.89
CA ALA A 99 10.55 16.95 4.23
C ALA A 99 9.43 16.77 5.29
N THR A 100 8.44 15.93 4.99
CA THR A 100 7.38 15.52 5.91
C THR A 100 7.83 14.31 6.74
N SER A 101 7.06 13.91 7.75
CA SER A 101 7.35 12.68 8.52
C SER A 101 7.57 11.48 7.59
N SER A 102 8.52 10.63 7.94
CA SER A 102 8.84 9.39 7.24
C SER A 102 7.89 8.25 7.65
N PHE A 103 7.50 8.22 8.91
CA PHE A 103 6.76 7.11 9.52
C PHE A 103 5.25 7.40 9.66
N PRO A 104 4.38 6.40 9.38
CA PRO A 104 4.64 5.22 8.55
C PRO A 104 4.63 5.57 7.05
N SER A 105 5.16 4.69 6.18
CA SER A 105 5.19 4.94 4.74
C SER A 105 3.80 4.86 4.10
N ASN A 106 3.32 5.95 3.50
CA ASN A 106 2.02 6.00 2.82
C ASN A 106 1.93 5.04 1.63
N HIS A 107 3.03 4.83 0.88
CA HIS A 107 3.06 3.86 -0.21
C HIS A 107 2.93 2.44 0.33
N ALA A 108 3.61 2.11 1.42
CA ALA A 108 3.50 0.80 2.06
C ALA A 108 2.09 0.56 2.61
N LEU A 109 1.48 1.55 3.29
CA LEU A 109 0.09 1.50 3.74
C LEU A 109 -0.88 1.19 2.58
N THR A 110 -0.76 1.93 1.48
CA THR A 110 -1.65 1.79 0.32
C THR A 110 -1.51 0.42 -0.34
N ILE A 111 -0.29 0.02 -0.69
CA ILE A 111 -0.08 -1.25 -1.41
C ILE A 111 -0.32 -2.46 -0.50
N ALA A 112 -0.06 -2.37 0.80
CA ALA A 112 -0.36 -3.43 1.76
C ALA A 112 -1.87 -3.61 1.94
N SER A 113 -2.63 -2.52 2.09
CA SER A 113 -4.10 -2.59 2.17
C SER A 113 -4.71 -3.21 0.92
N TYR A 114 -4.22 -2.82 -0.26
CA TYR A 114 -4.61 -3.41 -1.54
C TYR A 114 -4.29 -4.91 -1.60
N THR A 115 -3.06 -5.30 -1.29
CA THR A 115 -2.60 -6.70 -1.36
C THR A 115 -3.35 -7.58 -0.38
N ALA A 116 -3.46 -7.16 0.88
CA ALA A 116 -4.14 -7.91 1.94
C ALA A 116 -5.63 -8.11 1.63
N SER A 117 -6.30 -7.13 1.05
CA SER A 117 -7.70 -7.28 0.65
C SER A 117 -7.89 -8.45 -0.31
N PHE A 118 -7.05 -8.60 -1.35
CA PHE A 118 -7.15 -9.74 -2.27
C PHE A 118 -6.87 -11.09 -1.61
N TYR A 119 -6.00 -11.12 -0.60
CA TYR A 119 -5.81 -12.32 0.22
C TYR A 119 -7.10 -12.70 0.95
N PHE A 120 -7.72 -11.76 1.63
CA PHE A 120 -8.94 -12.01 2.42
C PHE A 120 -10.14 -12.36 1.55
N TYR A 121 -10.27 -11.73 0.37
CA TYR A 121 -11.30 -12.08 -0.62
C TYR A 121 -11.01 -13.34 -1.44
N ARG A 122 -9.87 -14.01 -1.19
CA ARG A 122 -9.46 -15.27 -1.85
C ARG A 122 -9.18 -15.14 -3.35
N TYR A 123 -8.83 -13.97 -3.86
CA TYR A 123 -8.37 -13.77 -5.25
C TYR A 123 -6.90 -14.18 -5.38
N LYS A 124 -6.62 -15.49 -5.41
CA LYS A 124 -5.27 -16.06 -5.32
C LYS A 124 -4.29 -15.54 -6.39
N VAL A 125 -4.76 -15.42 -7.64
CA VAL A 125 -3.90 -14.95 -8.76
C VAL A 125 -3.56 -13.48 -8.58
N THR A 126 -4.56 -12.63 -8.38
CA THR A 126 -4.39 -11.20 -8.14
C THR A 126 -3.51 -10.93 -6.92
N PHE A 127 -3.71 -11.69 -5.85
CA PHE A 127 -2.88 -11.60 -4.63
C PHE A 127 -1.39 -11.84 -4.92
N ARG A 128 -1.05 -12.88 -5.72
CA ARG A 128 0.36 -13.17 -6.08
C ARG A 128 1.01 -12.01 -6.83
N PHE A 129 0.32 -11.43 -7.82
CA PHE A 129 0.81 -10.26 -8.52
C PHE A 129 0.91 -9.03 -7.60
N ALA A 130 -0.08 -8.82 -6.73
CA ALA A 130 -0.07 -7.73 -5.76
C ALA A 130 1.11 -7.82 -4.79
N VAL A 131 1.51 -9.04 -4.35
CA VAL A 131 2.71 -9.26 -3.53
C VAL A 131 3.97 -8.84 -4.27
N VAL A 132 4.10 -9.15 -5.57
CA VAL A 132 5.26 -8.71 -6.37
C VAL A 132 5.32 -7.17 -6.41
N PHE A 133 4.19 -6.50 -6.65
CA PHE A 133 4.14 -5.03 -6.65
C PHE A 133 4.43 -4.43 -5.27
N LEU A 134 3.93 -5.06 -4.20
CA LEU A 134 4.24 -4.67 -2.82
C LEU A 134 5.77 -4.71 -2.58
N CYS A 135 6.42 -5.83 -2.91
CA CYS A 135 7.87 -5.98 -2.74
C CYS A 135 8.64 -4.94 -3.56
N LEU A 136 8.28 -4.75 -4.84
CA LEU A 136 8.95 -3.79 -5.71
C LEU A 136 8.79 -2.35 -5.25
N ILE A 137 7.57 -1.94 -4.88
CA ILE A 137 7.30 -0.58 -4.40
C ILE A 137 8.04 -0.35 -3.08
N CYS A 138 7.91 -1.25 -2.11
CA CYS A 138 8.53 -1.11 -0.81
C CYS A 138 10.06 -1.05 -0.88
N TRP A 139 10.68 -1.97 -1.65
CA TRP A 139 12.10 -1.93 -1.93
C TRP A 139 12.52 -0.60 -2.58
N ALA A 140 11.80 -0.17 -3.61
CA ALA A 140 12.13 1.06 -4.32
C ALA A 140 12.07 2.30 -3.42
N ARG A 141 11.15 2.36 -2.43
CA ARG A 141 11.06 3.49 -1.49
C ARG A 141 12.29 3.60 -0.58
N ILE A 142 12.89 2.46 -0.19
CA ILE A 142 14.14 2.43 0.56
C ILE A 142 15.29 2.79 -0.38
N PHE A 143 15.36 2.15 -1.54
CA PHE A 143 16.45 2.32 -2.50
C PHE A 143 16.60 3.78 -2.97
N VAL A 144 15.50 4.48 -3.24
CA VAL A 144 15.54 5.89 -3.64
C VAL A 144 15.82 6.86 -2.47
N GLY A 145 16.00 6.37 -1.24
CA GLY A 145 16.45 7.13 -0.09
C GLY A 145 15.37 7.96 0.63
N VAL A 146 14.10 7.59 0.53
CA VAL A 146 12.99 8.39 1.10
C VAL A 146 12.33 7.80 2.34
N HIS A 147 12.55 6.50 2.65
CA HIS A 147 12.02 5.81 3.82
C HIS A 147 13.03 4.84 4.41
N TYR A 148 12.95 4.65 5.72
CA TYR A 148 13.65 3.57 6.42
C TYR A 148 12.89 2.24 6.28
N PRO A 149 13.58 1.08 6.47
CA PRO A 149 12.96 -0.23 6.48
C PRO A 149 11.79 -0.37 7.48
N PHE A 150 11.92 0.21 8.68
CA PHE A 150 10.86 0.14 9.69
C PHE A 150 9.63 1.00 9.36
N ASP A 151 9.79 2.12 8.60
CA ASP A 151 8.64 2.86 8.06
C ASP A 151 7.79 1.98 7.12
N ILE A 152 8.49 1.17 6.32
CA ILE A 152 7.86 0.24 5.37
C ILE A 152 7.17 -0.90 6.11
N LEU A 153 7.88 -1.52 7.06
CA LEU A 153 7.34 -2.64 7.85
C LEU A 153 6.08 -2.23 8.61
N ALA A 154 6.14 -1.07 9.28
CA ALA A 154 4.98 -0.52 9.99
C ALA A 154 3.80 -0.24 9.03
N GLY A 155 4.08 0.32 7.85
CA GLY A 155 3.06 0.53 6.82
C GLY A 155 2.42 -0.78 6.34
N ILE A 156 3.21 -1.84 6.14
CA ILE A 156 2.71 -3.17 5.73
C ILE A 156 1.82 -3.77 6.83
N ILE A 157 2.28 -3.77 8.07
CA ILE A 157 1.52 -4.33 9.19
C ILE A 157 0.20 -3.59 9.38
N LEU A 158 0.26 -2.27 9.48
CA LEU A 158 -0.91 -1.43 9.71
C LEU A 158 -1.91 -1.50 8.56
N GLY A 159 -1.45 -1.39 7.31
CA GLY A 159 -2.31 -1.48 6.12
C GLY A 159 -3.01 -2.84 6.01
N SER A 160 -2.28 -3.93 6.30
CA SER A 160 -2.85 -5.28 6.28
C SER A 160 -3.87 -5.49 7.40
N PHE A 161 -3.60 -5.00 8.61
CA PHE A 161 -4.52 -5.08 9.75
C PHE A 161 -5.82 -4.30 9.49
N ILE A 162 -5.70 -3.08 8.96
CA ILE A 162 -6.88 -2.26 8.61
C ILE A 162 -7.69 -2.94 7.52
N SER A 163 -7.04 -3.51 6.49
CA SER A 163 -7.72 -4.25 5.44
C SER A 163 -8.49 -5.45 6.00
N LEU A 164 -7.90 -6.23 6.91
CA LEU A 164 -8.60 -7.32 7.60
C LEU A 164 -9.85 -6.82 8.31
N SER A 165 -9.69 -5.73 9.10
CA SER A 165 -10.79 -5.14 9.85
C SER A 165 -11.92 -4.65 8.95
N VAL A 166 -11.60 -3.98 7.85
CA VAL A 166 -12.61 -3.53 6.88
C VAL A 166 -13.33 -4.70 6.22
N VAL A 167 -12.59 -5.71 5.75
CA VAL A 167 -13.18 -6.88 5.09
C VAL A 167 -14.08 -7.67 6.04
N GLN A 168 -13.71 -7.76 7.30
CA GLN A 168 -14.46 -8.53 8.30
C GLN A 168 -15.67 -7.79 8.86
N PHE A 169 -15.55 -6.50 9.14
CA PHE A 169 -16.56 -5.75 9.90
C PHE A 169 -17.37 -4.75 9.06
N ILE A 170 -16.80 -4.20 7.97
CA ILE A 170 -17.45 -3.14 7.18
C ILE A 170 -17.98 -3.67 5.84
N ALA A 171 -17.19 -4.46 5.13
CA ALA A 171 -17.55 -4.96 3.82
C ALA A 171 -18.86 -5.76 3.74
N PRO A 172 -19.30 -6.50 4.79
CA PRO A 172 -20.60 -7.19 4.77
C PRO A 172 -21.81 -6.27 4.60
N TYR A 173 -21.65 -4.96 4.83
CA TYR A 173 -22.72 -3.98 4.66
C TYR A 173 -22.79 -3.37 3.24
N PHE A 174 -21.72 -3.50 2.42
CA PHE A 174 -21.69 -2.94 1.06
C PHE A 174 -22.73 -3.52 0.10
N PRO A 175 -23.07 -4.81 0.11
CA PRO A 175 -24.14 -5.32 -0.75
C PRO A 175 -25.48 -4.64 -0.52
N LYS A 176 -25.80 -4.28 0.73
CA LYS A 176 -27.04 -3.56 1.07
C LYS A 176 -27.04 -2.15 0.49
N PHE A 177 -25.88 -1.49 0.50
CA PHE A 177 -25.70 -0.15 -0.08
C PHE A 177 -25.79 -0.18 -1.59
N LEU A 178 -25.09 -1.12 -2.26
CA LEU A 178 -25.13 -1.27 -3.72
C LEU A 178 -26.52 -1.63 -4.24
N TYR A 179 -27.30 -2.41 -3.48
CA TYR A 179 -28.67 -2.76 -3.85
C TYR A 179 -29.63 -1.55 -3.89
N GLN A 180 -29.32 -0.49 -3.17
CA GLN A 180 -30.11 0.75 -3.15
C GLN A 180 -29.83 1.66 -4.35
N ILE A 181 -28.77 1.40 -5.13
CA ILE A 181 -28.39 2.19 -6.29
C ILE A 181 -28.97 1.54 -7.55
N PRO A 182 -30.04 2.08 -8.18
CA PRO A 182 -30.54 1.58 -9.46
C PRO A 182 -29.47 1.74 -10.55
N PRO A 183 -29.21 0.77 -11.42
CA PRO A 183 -29.99 -0.45 -11.75
C PRO A 183 -29.43 -1.77 -11.15
N LEU A 184 -28.71 -1.72 -10.04
CA LEU A 184 -28.00 -2.85 -9.48
C LEU A 184 -28.93 -3.75 -8.65
N LYS A 185 -29.75 -4.60 -9.32
CA LYS A 185 -30.51 -5.69 -8.65
C LYS A 185 -29.64 -6.95 -8.58
N TYR A 186 -29.13 -7.30 -7.40
CA TYR A 186 -28.24 -8.46 -7.21
C TYR A 186 -28.66 -9.43 -6.09
N ASN A 187 -28.34 -10.69 -6.30
CA ASN A 187 -28.68 -11.79 -5.38
C ASN A 187 -27.38 -12.40 -4.77
N PHE A 188 -26.78 -11.68 -3.81
CA PHE A 188 -25.50 -12.01 -3.14
C PHE A 188 -25.44 -13.43 -2.54
N LYS A 189 -26.59 -13.97 -2.12
CA LYS A 189 -26.64 -15.31 -1.49
C LYS A 189 -26.37 -16.46 -2.46
N ARG A 190 -26.52 -16.28 -3.76
CA ARG A 190 -26.40 -17.35 -4.76
C ARG A 190 -24.94 -17.64 -5.14
N ASP A 191 -24.09 -16.62 -5.17
CA ASP A 191 -22.72 -16.74 -5.69
C ASP A 191 -21.69 -17.23 -4.66
N ILE A 192 -21.96 -17.12 -3.37
CA ILE A 192 -21.05 -17.62 -2.31
C ILE A 192 -21.14 -19.14 -2.17
N ARG A 193 -22.26 -19.77 -2.60
CA ARG A 193 -22.47 -21.24 -2.47
C ARG A 193 -22.06 -22.05 -3.70
N SER A 194 -21.68 -21.41 -4.79
CA SER A 194 -21.43 -22.08 -6.07
C SER A 194 -19.95 -22.22 -6.44
N LYS A 195 -19.02 -21.94 -5.53
CA LYS A 195 -17.56 -22.14 -5.76
C LYS A 195 -16.89 -22.79 -4.56
#